data_d71de89fa07b1826b1d2156208a97a43
#
_entry.id   d71de89fa07b1826b1d2156208a97a43
#
_cell.length_a   1.000
_cell.length_b   1.000
_cell.length_c   1.000
_cell.angle_alpha   90.00
_cell.angle_beta   90.00
_cell.angle_gamma   90.00
#
_symmetry.space_group_name_H-M   'P 1'
#
loop_
_entity.id
_entity.type
_entity.pdbx_description
1 polymer ?
#
loop_
_entity_poly.entity_id
_entity_poly.type
_entity_poly.pdbx_seq_one_letter_code
_entity_poly.pdbx_strand_id
1 'polypeptide(L)'
;MDVSVDTDYLNTLIRNPVINSEAAHFLYDERKIDPRIVRWCGISSISQPTPCWRWGKAFYDAPSLLIPYRDVDGKLLSVQGRYMGKEDKPRFRFPRGSQVGMYNKPVIRRLKPGDELWIAEGPSDCWGLLSAGLKAVAIPSATSLTKADISLLREGLPEGVSLHMYPDNDEPGMKLFEDLKRWFPQLKGHVLPEGCKDFGEFYKLGIKRE
;
A
#
# COMPACT_ATOMS: atom_id res chain seq x y z
N MET A 1 19.39 20.28 -9.73
CA MET A 1 19.12 20.18 -8.28
C MET A 1 18.40 18.89 -8.02
N ASP A 2 19.01 18.01 -7.29
CA ASP A 2 18.41 16.75 -6.87
C ASP A 2 17.28 17.09 -5.89
N VAL A 3 16.04 16.85 -6.29
CA VAL A 3 14.86 17.20 -5.47
C VAL A 3 14.67 16.02 -4.51
N SER A 4 15.27 16.11 -3.34
CA SER A 4 15.00 15.14 -2.27
C SER A 4 13.62 15.42 -1.65
N VAL A 5 12.93 14.35 -1.24
CA VAL A 5 11.64 14.45 -0.53
C VAL A 5 11.86 15.05 0.86
N ASP A 6 11.07 16.07 1.23
CA ASP A 6 11.08 16.68 2.58
C ASP A 6 10.35 15.78 3.58
N THR A 7 11.01 14.68 3.99
CA THR A 7 10.43 13.70 4.91
C THR A 7 10.12 14.29 6.30
N ASP A 8 10.85 15.30 6.74
CA ASP A 8 10.61 15.95 8.04
C ASP A 8 9.28 16.72 8.00
N TYR A 9 9.03 17.46 6.93
CA TYR A 9 7.74 18.11 6.73
C TYR A 9 6.60 17.09 6.59
N LEU A 10 6.78 16.05 5.77
CA LEU A 10 5.77 15.00 5.60
C LEU A 10 5.45 14.30 6.92
N ASN A 11 6.44 14.08 7.78
CA ASN A 11 6.21 13.54 9.13
C ASN A 11 5.29 14.45 9.96
N THR A 12 5.35 15.78 9.79
CA THR A 12 4.44 16.67 10.51
C THR A 12 2.98 16.47 10.12
N LEU A 13 2.71 16.11 8.86
CA LEU A 13 1.36 15.90 8.34
C LEU A 13 0.70 14.62 8.87
N ILE A 14 1.51 13.61 9.21
CA ILE A 14 1.03 12.28 9.62
C ILE A 14 1.35 11.95 11.07
N ARG A 15 1.98 12.86 11.81
CA ARG A 15 2.41 12.65 13.20
C ARG A 15 1.24 12.39 14.15
N ASN A 16 0.13 13.10 13.95
CA ASN A 16 -1.11 12.94 14.69
C ASN A 16 -2.21 12.55 13.69
N PRO A 17 -2.33 11.26 13.35
CA PRO A 17 -3.25 10.82 12.31
C PRO A 17 -4.70 11.16 12.69
N VAL A 18 -5.40 11.80 11.76
CA VAL A 18 -6.82 12.10 11.86
C VAL A 18 -7.54 11.38 10.72
N ILE A 19 -8.65 10.75 11.01
CA ILE A 19 -9.54 10.16 10.00
C ILE A 19 -10.83 10.99 10.00
N ASN A 20 -11.03 11.81 8.97
CA ASN A 20 -12.26 12.58 8.79
C ASN A 20 -13.44 11.69 8.34
N SER A 21 -14.64 12.25 8.24
CA SER A 21 -15.86 11.50 7.91
C SER A 21 -15.80 10.80 6.55
N GLU A 22 -15.25 11.45 5.52
CA GLU A 22 -15.11 10.89 4.19
C GLU A 22 -14.12 9.71 4.18
N ALA A 23 -12.99 9.89 4.87
CA ALA A 23 -11.98 8.85 5.03
C ALA A 23 -12.51 7.67 5.86
N ALA A 24 -13.27 7.95 6.93
CA ALA A 24 -13.91 6.92 7.75
C ALA A 24 -14.91 6.10 6.93
N HIS A 25 -15.76 6.77 6.17
CA HIS A 25 -16.71 6.11 5.28
C HIS A 25 -16.00 5.20 4.27
N PHE A 26 -14.99 5.72 3.57
CA PHE A 26 -14.20 4.93 2.62
C PHE A 26 -13.53 3.72 3.28
N LEU A 27 -12.81 3.93 4.39
CA LEU A 27 -12.03 2.88 5.04
C LEU A 27 -12.90 1.83 5.73
N TYR A 28 -13.91 2.28 6.50
CA TYR A 28 -14.65 1.41 7.41
C TYR A 28 -15.96 0.91 6.81
N ASP A 29 -16.68 1.75 6.02
CA ASP A 29 -17.98 1.38 5.48
C ASP A 29 -17.87 0.74 4.10
N GLU A 30 -17.07 1.33 3.19
CA GLU A 30 -16.91 0.80 1.84
C GLU A 30 -15.90 -0.35 1.76
N ARG A 31 -14.73 -0.20 2.40
CA ARG A 31 -13.61 -1.15 2.32
C ARG A 31 -13.56 -2.14 3.47
N LYS A 32 -14.32 -1.94 4.54
CA LYS A 32 -14.37 -2.79 5.74
C LYS A 32 -13.02 -2.99 6.43
N ILE A 33 -12.10 -2.04 6.29
CA ILE A 33 -10.75 -2.15 6.86
C ILE A 33 -10.81 -2.08 8.39
N ASP A 34 -10.09 -2.99 9.05
CA ASP A 34 -9.95 -2.99 10.50
C ASP A 34 -9.29 -1.68 10.98
N PRO A 35 -9.90 -0.95 11.93
CA PRO A 35 -9.32 0.27 12.48
C PRO A 35 -7.92 0.10 13.08
N ARG A 36 -7.57 -1.12 13.53
CA ARG A 36 -6.21 -1.44 14.01
C ARG A 36 -5.19 -1.38 12.87
N ILE A 37 -5.59 -1.81 11.67
CA ILE A 37 -4.73 -1.76 10.47
C ILE A 37 -4.55 -0.32 10.00
N VAL A 38 -5.61 0.50 10.03
CA VAL A 38 -5.51 1.94 9.71
C VAL A 38 -4.49 2.63 10.62
N ARG A 39 -4.56 2.36 11.94
CA ARG A 39 -3.59 2.89 12.92
C ARG A 39 -2.18 2.35 12.69
N TRP A 40 -2.05 1.04 12.45
CA TRP A 40 -0.74 0.41 12.24
C TRP A 40 -0.04 0.92 10.98
N CYS A 41 -0.78 1.13 9.90
CA CYS A 41 -0.27 1.73 8.67
C CYS A 41 -0.01 3.24 8.79
N GLY A 42 -0.48 3.89 9.85
CA GLY A 42 -0.31 5.32 10.08
C GLY A 42 -1.06 6.19 9.07
N ILE A 43 -2.21 5.69 8.56
CA ILE A 43 -3.03 6.40 7.59
C ILE A 43 -3.65 7.62 8.26
N SER A 44 -3.61 8.76 7.58
CA SER A 44 -4.27 10.00 7.98
C SER A 44 -5.15 10.52 6.86
N SER A 45 -5.90 11.59 7.10
CA SER A 45 -6.70 12.26 6.08
C SER A 45 -6.60 13.77 6.19
N ILE A 46 -6.88 14.45 5.08
CA ILE A 46 -6.96 15.91 4.99
C ILE A 46 -8.30 16.32 4.38
N SER A 47 -8.87 17.43 4.91
CA SER A 47 -10.10 18.05 4.42
C SER A 47 -9.85 19.38 3.68
N GLN A 48 -8.60 19.84 3.63
CA GLN A 48 -8.16 21.02 2.89
C GLN A 48 -6.92 20.70 2.07
N PRO A 49 -6.76 21.31 0.88
CA PRO A 49 -5.56 21.13 0.08
C PRO A 49 -4.30 21.46 0.90
N THR A 50 -3.35 20.53 0.92
CA THR A 50 -2.17 20.60 1.78
C THR A 50 -0.90 20.52 0.94
N PRO A 51 0.11 21.41 1.14
CA PRO A 51 1.36 21.35 0.40
C PRO A 51 2.03 19.97 0.51
N CYS A 52 2.65 19.51 -0.59
CA CYS A 52 3.42 18.26 -0.58
C CYS A 52 4.84 18.43 0.01
N TRP A 53 5.27 19.65 0.25
CA TRP A 53 6.54 20.02 0.89
C TRP A 53 6.45 21.44 1.43
N ARG A 54 7.29 21.77 2.41
CA ARG A 54 7.22 23.00 3.25
C ARG A 54 7.10 24.32 2.46
N TRP A 55 7.79 24.42 1.33
CA TRP A 55 7.87 25.64 0.51
C TRP A 55 7.28 25.47 -0.90
N GLY A 56 6.58 24.36 -1.14
CA GLY A 56 6.19 23.95 -2.47
C GLY A 56 4.90 24.55 -2.97
N LYS A 57 4.79 24.59 -4.31
CA LYS A 57 3.57 24.95 -5.03
C LYS A 57 2.70 23.72 -5.38
N ALA A 58 3.17 22.51 -5.12
CA ALA A 58 2.42 21.28 -5.35
C ALA A 58 1.68 20.89 -4.07
N PHE A 59 0.42 20.45 -4.22
CA PHE A 59 -0.48 20.15 -3.12
C PHE A 59 -1.03 18.73 -3.25
N TYR A 60 -1.30 18.08 -2.13
CA TYR A 60 -2.32 17.06 -2.05
C TYR A 60 -3.67 17.72 -2.17
N ASP A 61 -4.49 17.25 -3.10
CA ASP A 61 -5.88 17.70 -3.21
C ASP A 61 -6.70 17.21 -2.01
N ALA A 62 -7.83 17.85 -1.72
CA ALA A 62 -8.71 17.42 -0.64
C ALA A 62 -10.14 17.18 -1.19
N PRO A 63 -10.88 16.22 -0.58
CA PRO A 63 -10.47 15.33 0.51
C PRO A 63 -9.52 14.23 0.05
N SER A 64 -8.49 13.93 0.84
CA SER A 64 -7.52 12.85 0.52
C SER A 64 -7.14 12.04 1.76
N LEU A 65 -6.84 10.75 1.52
CA LEU A 65 -6.03 9.96 2.45
C LEU A 65 -4.56 10.33 2.25
N LEU A 66 -3.82 10.35 3.34
CA LEU A 66 -2.37 10.41 3.38
C LEU A 66 -1.83 9.03 3.78
N ILE A 67 -1.11 8.39 2.88
CA ILE A 67 -0.64 7.00 3.00
C ILE A 67 0.87 7.02 3.13
N PRO A 68 1.44 6.75 4.31
CA PRO A 68 2.88 6.74 4.52
C PRO A 68 3.54 5.54 3.84
N TYR A 69 4.59 5.79 3.08
CA TYR A 69 5.51 4.77 2.60
C TYR A 69 6.76 4.79 3.46
N ARG A 70 7.11 3.63 4.01
CA ARG A 70 8.23 3.47 4.94
C ARG A 70 9.20 2.40 4.42
N ASP A 71 10.46 2.51 4.81
CA ASP A 71 11.40 1.41 4.62
C ASP A 71 11.14 0.25 5.59
N VAL A 72 11.94 -0.79 5.51
CA VAL A 72 11.80 -2.00 6.35
C VAL A 72 11.97 -1.70 7.85
N ASP A 73 12.71 -0.66 8.20
CA ASP A 73 12.95 -0.22 9.58
C ASP A 73 11.90 0.79 10.09
N GLY A 74 10.93 1.15 9.24
CA GLY A 74 9.85 2.05 9.58
C GLY A 74 10.15 3.53 9.36
N LYS A 75 11.33 3.89 8.82
CA LYS A 75 11.67 5.26 8.45
C LYS A 75 10.79 5.72 7.29
N LEU A 76 10.24 6.93 7.38
CA LEU A 76 9.42 7.51 6.32
C LEU A 76 10.25 7.77 5.06
N LEU A 77 9.77 7.27 3.93
CA LEU A 77 10.33 7.53 2.59
C LEU A 77 9.55 8.62 1.85
N SER A 78 8.23 8.55 1.91
CA SER A 78 7.31 9.52 1.32
C SER A 78 5.89 9.32 1.84
N VAL A 79 4.97 10.20 1.41
CA VAL A 79 3.53 10.07 1.67
C VAL A 79 2.80 10.13 0.33
N GLN A 80 1.95 9.15 0.05
CA GLN A 80 1.04 9.18 -1.09
C GLN A 80 -0.27 9.86 -0.68
N GLY A 81 -0.71 10.85 -1.44
CA GLY A 81 -2.08 11.34 -1.37
C GLY A 81 -2.99 10.48 -2.23
N ARG A 82 -4.12 10.02 -1.69
CA ARG A 82 -5.21 9.39 -2.46
C ARG A 82 -6.44 10.30 -2.40
N TYR A 83 -6.71 10.97 -3.52
CA TYR A 83 -7.88 11.82 -3.66
C TYR A 83 -9.18 11.01 -3.61
N MET A 84 -10.14 11.45 -2.81
CA MET A 84 -11.44 10.82 -2.62
C MET A 84 -12.61 11.63 -3.17
N GLY A 85 -12.34 12.84 -3.67
CA GLY A 85 -13.37 13.69 -4.26
C GLY A 85 -13.87 13.19 -5.61
N LYS A 86 -14.90 13.88 -6.12
CA LYS A 86 -15.59 13.54 -7.38
C LYS A 86 -15.07 14.32 -8.59
N GLU A 87 -14.22 15.34 -8.36
CA GLU A 87 -13.66 16.15 -9.44
C GLU A 87 -12.65 15.34 -10.27
N ASP A 88 -12.48 15.72 -11.53
CA ASP A 88 -11.47 15.12 -12.42
C ASP A 88 -10.06 15.57 -12.02
N LYS A 89 -9.51 14.88 -11.06
CA LYS A 89 -8.16 15.09 -10.51
C LYS A 89 -7.41 13.75 -10.43
N PRO A 90 -6.07 13.78 -10.52
CA PRO A 90 -5.27 12.58 -10.33
C PRO A 90 -5.61 11.90 -8.99
N ARG A 91 -6.05 10.65 -9.05
CA ARG A 91 -6.44 9.88 -7.86
C ARG A 91 -5.28 9.70 -6.89
N PHE A 92 -4.08 9.54 -7.40
CA PHE A 92 -2.88 9.32 -6.59
C PHE A 92 -1.83 10.38 -6.90
N ARG A 93 -1.19 10.87 -5.83
CA ARG A 93 -0.10 11.84 -5.95
C ARG A 93 1.00 11.54 -4.94
N PHE A 94 2.22 11.55 -5.42
CA PHE A 94 3.42 11.61 -4.60
C PHE A 94 4.10 12.98 -4.69
N PRO A 95 4.82 13.42 -3.66
CA PRO A 95 5.79 14.51 -3.78
C PRO A 95 6.82 14.20 -4.88
N ARG A 96 7.25 15.25 -5.58
CA ARG A 96 8.32 15.11 -6.59
C ARG A 96 9.58 14.53 -5.96
N GLY A 97 10.23 13.60 -6.65
CA GLY A 97 11.44 12.93 -6.18
C GLY A 97 11.19 11.70 -5.30
N SER A 98 9.91 11.33 -5.05
CA SER A 98 9.61 10.11 -4.30
C SER A 98 10.09 8.85 -5.03
N GLN A 99 10.87 8.04 -4.34
CA GLN A 99 11.32 6.71 -4.77
C GLN A 99 10.95 5.72 -3.66
N VAL A 100 9.73 5.21 -3.70
CA VAL A 100 9.15 4.48 -2.57
C VAL A 100 9.17 2.96 -2.74
N GLY A 101 9.10 2.47 -3.98
CA GLY A 101 9.04 1.04 -4.27
C GLY A 101 7.82 0.38 -3.64
N MET A 102 8.06 -0.75 -2.99
CA MET A 102 7.05 -1.55 -2.32
C MET A 102 6.41 -0.82 -1.13
N TYR A 103 5.08 -0.93 -0.99
CA TYR A 103 4.34 -0.43 0.17
C TYR A 103 4.37 -1.43 1.33
N ASN A 104 4.30 -0.91 2.57
CA ASN A 104 4.20 -1.66 3.82
C ASN A 104 5.39 -2.58 4.12
N LYS A 105 6.60 -2.18 3.75
CA LYS A 105 7.84 -2.93 4.04
C LYS A 105 8.05 -3.29 5.53
N PRO A 106 7.59 -2.50 6.53
CA PRO A 106 7.77 -2.87 7.95
C PRO A 106 7.15 -4.22 8.35
N VAL A 107 6.17 -4.74 7.57
CA VAL A 107 5.60 -6.06 7.84
C VAL A 107 6.65 -7.19 7.76
N ILE A 108 7.70 -6.99 6.93
CA ILE A 108 8.75 -7.99 6.70
C ILE A 108 9.52 -8.28 8.01
N ARG A 109 9.69 -7.28 8.88
CA ARG A 109 10.29 -7.46 10.21
C ARG A 109 9.45 -8.35 11.16
N ARG A 110 8.21 -8.62 10.81
CA ARG A 110 7.29 -9.45 11.58
C ARG A 110 7.13 -10.86 11.03
N LEU A 111 7.79 -11.16 9.91
CA LEU A 111 7.81 -12.50 9.35
C LEU A 111 8.64 -13.43 10.22
N LYS A 112 8.16 -14.66 10.37
CA LYS A 112 8.85 -15.78 11.01
C LYS A 112 9.17 -16.83 9.95
N PRO A 113 10.11 -17.75 10.21
CA PRO A 113 10.32 -18.90 9.33
C PRO A 113 9.01 -19.64 9.03
N GLY A 114 8.79 -19.95 7.76
CA GLY A 114 7.60 -20.66 7.29
C GLY A 114 6.34 -19.80 7.11
N ASP A 115 6.39 -18.50 7.38
CA ASP A 115 5.24 -17.59 7.14
C ASP A 115 4.91 -17.43 5.65
N GLU A 116 3.73 -16.91 5.39
CA GLU A 116 3.31 -16.45 4.08
C GLU A 116 3.41 -14.91 4.00
N LEU A 117 3.99 -14.40 2.91
CA LEU A 117 3.95 -12.98 2.56
C LEU A 117 3.08 -12.80 1.32
N TRP A 118 2.02 -12.01 1.47
CA TRP A 118 1.06 -11.73 0.41
C TRP A 118 1.39 -10.43 -0.31
N ILE A 119 1.25 -10.45 -1.63
CA ILE A 119 1.48 -9.29 -2.50
C ILE A 119 0.12 -8.82 -3.02
N ALA A 120 -0.16 -7.53 -2.86
CA ALA A 120 -1.30 -6.83 -3.43
C ALA A 120 -0.82 -5.86 -4.52
N GLU A 121 -1.73 -5.42 -5.40
CA GLU A 121 -1.44 -4.40 -6.41
C GLU A 121 -1.41 -3.00 -5.83
N GLY A 122 -2.25 -2.74 -4.82
CA GLY A 122 -2.37 -1.42 -4.22
C GLY A 122 -2.45 -1.41 -2.70
N PRO A 123 -2.23 -0.25 -2.07
CA PRO A 123 -2.38 -0.12 -0.62
C PRO A 123 -3.74 -0.56 -0.10
N SER A 124 -4.84 -0.29 -0.83
CA SER A 124 -6.20 -0.66 -0.40
C SER A 124 -6.37 -2.17 -0.22
N ASP A 125 -5.86 -2.96 -1.16
CA ASP A 125 -5.97 -4.42 -1.12
C ASP A 125 -5.00 -5.00 -0.10
N CYS A 126 -3.82 -4.37 0.05
CA CYS A 126 -2.90 -4.67 1.14
C CYS A 126 -3.58 -4.49 2.51
N TRP A 127 -4.36 -3.42 2.72
CA TRP A 127 -5.11 -3.25 3.98
C TRP A 127 -6.19 -4.32 4.16
N GLY A 128 -6.85 -4.75 3.09
CA GLY A 128 -7.79 -5.87 3.12
C GLY A 128 -7.11 -7.16 3.57
N LEU A 129 -5.97 -7.51 2.96
CA LEU A 129 -5.17 -8.68 3.35
C LEU A 129 -4.73 -8.61 4.83
N LEU A 130 -4.23 -7.45 5.27
CA LEU A 130 -3.85 -7.23 6.66
C LEU A 130 -5.04 -7.35 7.62
N SER A 131 -6.22 -6.84 7.23
CA SER A 131 -7.45 -6.93 8.01
C SER A 131 -7.98 -8.37 8.09
N ALA A 132 -7.69 -9.19 7.07
CA ALA A 132 -7.92 -10.63 7.08
C ALA A 132 -6.90 -11.42 7.91
N GLY A 133 -5.94 -10.74 8.58
CA GLY A 133 -4.91 -11.37 9.41
C GLY A 133 -3.68 -11.86 8.64
N LEU A 134 -3.55 -11.52 7.37
CA LEU A 134 -2.42 -11.92 6.53
C LEU A 134 -1.29 -10.89 6.63
N LYS A 135 -0.05 -11.30 6.39
CA LYS A 135 1.09 -10.40 6.28
C LYS A 135 1.24 -9.99 4.83
N ALA A 136 1.09 -8.70 4.54
CA ALA A 136 1.00 -8.23 3.17
C ALA A 136 1.82 -6.97 2.88
N VAL A 137 2.29 -6.88 1.64
CA VAL A 137 2.89 -5.71 1.00
C VAL A 137 2.12 -5.37 -0.27
N ALA A 138 2.30 -4.14 -0.82
CA ALA A 138 1.77 -3.85 -2.15
C ALA A 138 2.88 -3.45 -3.12
N ILE A 139 2.74 -3.91 -4.37
CA ILE A 139 3.65 -3.63 -5.48
C ILE A 139 2.79 -3.15 -6.66
N PRO A 140 2.62 -1.82 -6.84
CA PRO A 140 1.71 -1.29 -7.85
C PRO A 140 2.18 -1.54 -9.30
N SER A 141 3.45 -1.85 -9.49
CA SER A 141 4.03 -2.21 -10.78
C SER A 141 5.36 -2.93 -10.57
N ALA A 142 5.68 -3.92 -11.40
CA ALA A 142 7.00 -4.58 -11.37
C ALA A 142 8.15 -3.59 -11.61
N THR A 143 7.90 -2.52 -12.38
CA THR A 143 8.88 -1.45 -12.63
C THR A 143 9.03 -0.47 -11.46
N SER A 144 8.14 -0.49 -10.49
CA SER A 144 8.24 0.34 -9.28
C SER A 144 9.18 -0.26 -8.22
N LEU A 145 9.52 -1.55 -8.33
CA LEU A 145 10.44 -2.21 -7.41
C LEU A 145 11.84 -1.60 -7.52
N THR A 146 12.39 -1.23 -6.38
CA THR A 146 13.80 -0.85 -6.28
C THR A 146 14.69 -2.10 -6.26
N LYS A 147 15.99 -1.93 -6.56
CA LYS A 147 16.95 -3.03 -6.41
C LYS A 147 16.95 -3.60 -4.97
N ALA A 148 16.81 -2.72 -3.98
CA ALA A 148 16.73 -3.11 -2.58
C ALA A 148 15.47 -3.95 -2.29
N ASP A 149 14.32 -3.60 -2.88
CA ASP A 149 13.08 -4.39 -2.72
C ASP A 149 13.24 -5.78 -3.33
N ILE A 150 13.85 -5.88 -4.50
CA ILE A 150 14.11 -7.17 -5.18
C ILE A 150 15.05 -8.04 -4.33
N SER A 151 16.16 -7.49 -3.85
CA SER A 151 17.10 -8.21 -2.98
C SER A 151 16.43 -8.65 -1.68
N LEU A 152 15.62 -7.78 -1.07
CA LEU A 152 14.88 -8.07 0.15
C LEU A 152 13.91 -9.25 -0.03
N LEU A 153 13.15 -9.28 -1.12
CA LEU A 153 12.19 -10.36 -1.40
C LEU A 153 12.85 -11.66 -1.84
N ARG A 154 14.06 -11.62 -2.38
CA ARG A 154 14.80 -12.82 -2.83
C ARG A 154 15.61 -13.46 -1.70
N GLU A 155 16.27 -12.64 -0.91
CA GLU A 155 17.37 -13.05 -0.03
C GLU A 155 17.17 -12.57 1.41
N GLY A 156 16.34 -11.55 1.62
CA GLY A 156 16.15 -10.90 2.93
C GLY A 156 14.99 -11.42 3.75
N LEU A 157 14.23 -12.41 3.25
CA LEU A 157 13.12 -13.01 3.99
C LEU A 157 13.62 -14.15 4.91
N PRO A 158 12.94 -14.39 6.05
CA PRO A 158 13.23 -15.56 6.87
C PRO A 158 13.09 -16.87 6.10
N GLU A 159 13.79 -17.90 6.56
CA GLU A 159 13.77 -19.23 5.93
C GLU A 159 12.34 -19.78 5.78
N GLY A 160 12.04 -20.36 4.62
CA GLY A 160 10.76 -20.98 4.32
C GLY A 160 9.58 -20.03 4.11
N VAL A 161 9.80 -18.72 4.12
CA VAL A 161 8.73 -17.75 3.77
C VAL A 161 8.35 -17.95 2.32
N SER A 162 7.04 -18.11 2.05
CA SER A 162 6.49 -18.25 0.70
C SER A 162 5.79 -16.96 0.26
N LEU A 163 5.89 -16.63 -1.03
CA LEU A 163 5.24 -15.48 -1.65
C LEU A 163 3.91 -15.88 -2.30
N HIS A 164 2.87 -15.11 -2.04
CA HIS A 164 1.52 -15.34 -2.50
C HIS A 164 0.90 -14.08 -3.09
N MET A 165 0.01 -14.21 -4.07
CA MET A 165 -0.75 -13.10 -4.66
C MET A 165 -2.13 -13.57 -5.11
N TYR A 166 -3.15 -12.74 -4.91
CA TYR A 166 -4.38 -12.75 -5.67
C TYR A 166 -4.25 -11.69 -6.75
N PRO A 167 -3.91 -12.04 -8.00
CA PRO A 167 -3.91 -11.05 -9.08
C PRO A 167 -5.31 -10.47 -9.26
N ASP A 168 -5.41 -9.18 -9.55
CA ASP A 168 -6.69 -8.58 -9.93
C ASP A 168 -7.22 -9.28 -11.19
N ASN A 169 -8.51 -9.47 -11.26
CA ASN A 169 -9.18 -10.21 -12.32
C ASN A 169 -9.39 -9.34 -13.56
N ASP A 170 -8.31 -8.68 -13.99
CA ASP A 170 -8.24 -7.87 -15.20
C ASP A 170 -6.85 -8.04 -15.89
N GLU A 171 -6.73 -7.51 -17.12
CA GLU A 171 -5.49 -7.65 -17.91
C GLU A 171 -4.27 -7.04 -17.23
N PRO A 172 -4.33 -5.80 -16.64
CA PRO A 172 -3.22 -5.22 -15.88
C PRO A 172 -2.77 -6.08 -14.70
N GLY A 173 -3.70 -6.64 -13.94
CA GLY A 173 -3.42 -7.48 -12.78
C GLY A 173 -2.73 -8.78 -13.15
N MET A 174 -3.23 -9.45 -14.17
CA MET A 174 -2.59 -10.66 -14.70
C MET A 174 -1.20 -10.37 -15.25
N LYS A 175 -1.04 -9.23 -15.93
CA LYS A 175 0.27 -8.80 -16.42
C LYS A 175 1.25 -8.52 -15.27
N LEU A 176 0.81 -7.84 -14.23
CA LEU A 176 1.65 -7.59 -13.05
C LEU A 176 2.11 -8.91 -12.42
N PHE A 177 1.19 -9.89 -12.26
CA PHE A 177 1.53 -11.19 -11.70
C PHE A 177 2.61 -11.92 -12.55
N GLU A 178 2.45 -11.94 -13.87
CA GLU A 178 3.43 -12.56 -14.76
C GLU A 178 4.80 -11.82 -14.71
N ASP A 179 4.79 -10.49 -14.67
CA ASP A 179 6.01 -9.70 -14.55
C ASP A 179 6.72 -9.95 -13.20
N LEU A 180 5.97 -10.05 -12.10
CA LEU A 180 6.52 -10.39 -10.78
C LEU A 180 7.04 -11.83 -10.75
N LYS A 181 6.38 -12.77 -11.41
CA LYS A 181 6.83 -14.16 -11.49
C LYS A 181 8.16 -14.33 -12.19
N ARG A 182 8.52 -13.44 -13.13
CA ARG A 182 9.87 -13.41 -13.75
C ARG A 182 10.96 -13.05 -12.72
N TRP A 183 10.65 -12.20 -11.76
CA TRP A 183 11.55 -11.83 -10.67
C TRP A 183 11.54 -12.84 -9.54
N PHE A 184 10.39 -13.44 -9.25
CA PHE A 184 10.12 -14.34 -8.14
C PHE A 184 9.40 -15.61 -8.66
N PRO A 185 10.12 -16.56 -9.28
CA PRO A 185 9.51 -17.76 -9.86
C PRO A 185 8.68 -18.60 -8.88
N GLN A 186 9.02 -18.52 -7.57
CA GLN A 186 8.31 -19.17 -6.47
C GLN A 186 6.99 -18.51 -6.07
N LEU A 187 6.63 -17.34 -6.66
CA LEU A 187 5.38 -16.64 -6.37
C LEU A 187 4.17 -17.52 -6.72
N LYS A 188 3.30 -17.75 -5.75
CA LYS A 188 2.08 -18.55 -5.89
C LYS A 188 0.90 -17.62 -6.18
N GLY A 189 0.25 -17.82 -7.34
CA GLY A 189 -0.99 -17.15 -7.69
C GLY A 189 -2.20 -17.89 -7.11
N HIS A 190 -3.18 -17.13 -6.66
CA HIS A 190 -4.47 -17.63 -6.19
C HIS A 190 -5.59 -17.04 -7.03
N VAL A 191 -6.66 -17.78 -7.19
CA VAL A 191 -7.81 -17.36 -7.99
C VAL A 191 -8.81 -16.66 -7.08
N LEU A 192 -9.25 -15.46 -7.47
CA LEU A 192 -10.34 -14.78 -6.83
C LEU A 192 -11.67 -15.49 -7.11
N PRO A 193 -12.64 -15.50 -6.17
CA PRO A 193 -13.97 -16.02 -6.43
C PRO A 193 -14.64 -15.32 -7.61
N GLU A 194 -15.57 -16.03 -8.25
CA GLU A 194 -16.38 -15.48 -9.34
C GLU A 194 -17.11 -14.20 -8.86
N GLY A 195 -17.09 -13.17 -9.69
CA GLY A 195 -17.68 -11.86 -9.40
C GLY A 195 -16.80 -10.92 -8.59
N CYS A 196 -15.63 -11.35 -8.10
CA CYS A 196 -14.66 -10.47 -7.45
C CYS A 196 -13.62 -9.98 -8.45
N LYS A 197 -13.43 -8.67 -8.52
CA LYS A 197 -12.39 -8.06 -9.35
C LYS A 197 -11.03 -8.07 -8.66
N ASP A 198 -11.00 -7.76 -7.39
CA ASP A 198 -9.79 -7.60 -6.56
C ASP A 198 -9.95 -8.27 -5.19
N PHE A 199 -8.87 -8.35 -4.42
CA PHE A 199 -8.94 -8.92 -3.07
C PHE A 199 -9.82 -8.08 -2.14
N GLY A 200 -9.91 -6.77 -2.34
CA GLY A 200 -10.76 -5.91 -1.52
C GLY A 200 -12.24 -6.26 -1.67
N GLU A 201 -12.70 -6.64 -2.88
CA GLU A 201 -14.06 -7.15 -3.10
C GLU A 201 -14.26 -8.51 -2.44
N PHE A 202 -13.33 -9.41 -2.60
CA PHE A 202 -13.34 -10.72 -1.96
C PHE A 202 -13.39 -10.61 -0.43
N TYR A 203 -12.57 -9.76 0.17
CA TYR A 203 -12.55 -9.52 1.61
C TYR A 203 -13.91 -9.03 2.14
N LYS A 204 -14.61 -8.15 1.41
CA LYS A 204 -15.93 -7.63 1.79
C LYS A 204 -17.02 -8.70 1.88
N LEU A 205 -16.87 -9.83 1.20
CA LEU A 205 -17.81 -10.96 1.28
C LEU A 205 -17.75 -11.68 2.64
N GLY A 206 -16.92 -11.23 3.57
CA GLY A 206 -16.93 -11.72 4.95
C GLY A 206 -16.12 -12.97 5.17
N ILE A 207 -15.05 -13.19 4.40
CA ILE A 207 -14.18 -14.34 4.59
C ILE A 207 -13.39 -14.15 5.88
N LYS A 208 -13.85 -14.84 6.93
CA LYS A 208 -13.01 -15.16 8.09
C LYS A 208 -12.28 -16.45 7.72
N ARG A 209 -10.95 -16.47 7.73
CA ARG A 209 -10.24 -17.75 7.84
C ARG A 209 -10.68 -18.40 9.15
N GLU A 210 -11.20 -19.63 9.05
CA GLU A 210 -11.33 -20.54 10.18
C GLU A 210 -9.95 -20.86 10.76
#